data_e46a18b58be4bf6aa5cde673a787226b
#
_entry.id   e46a18b58be4bf6aa5cde673a787226b
#
_cell.length_a   1.000
_cell.length_b   1.000
_cell.length_c   1.000
_cell.angle_alpha   90.00
_cell.angle_beta   90.00
_cell.angle_gamma   90.00
#
_symmetry.space_group_name_H-M   'P 1'
#
loop_
_entity.id
_entity.type
_entity.pdbx_description
1 polymer ?
#
loop_
_entity_poly.entity_id
_entity_poly.type
_entity_poly.pdbx_seq_one_letter_code
_entity_poly.pdbx_strand_id
1 'polypeptide(L)'
;MKTTSEQNKSLVLEAFDTLFNKRDYAAAEKSWSPHYIQHSAHIPPGREGLFNLVKNLPPTLKYEPGTVLAEGDVVIIHGRFSGFQPTNWIAADILRIKDGVLLEHWDVLQDEATKSESKSGLPMFGEKFMK
;
A
#
# COMPACT_ATOMS: atom_id res chain seq x y z
N MET A 1 -11.38 -14.95 13.89
CA MET A 1 -10.70 -16.09 13.24
C MET A 1 -9.27 -15.73 12.91
N LYS A 2 -8.33 -16.58 13.26
CA LYS A 2 -6.92 -16.32 13.02
C LYS A 2 -6.53 -16.84 11.63
N THR A 3 -5.86 -15.98 10.85
CA THR A 3 -5.39 -16.33 9.51
C THR A 3 -3.90 -16.65 9.52
N THR A 4 -3.46 -17.46 8.56
CA THR A 4 -2.05 -17.83 8.40
C THR A 4 -1.26 -16.69 7.74
N SER A 5 0.07 -16.76 7.83
CA SER A 5 0.95 -15.80 7.15
C SER A 5 0.70 -15.75 5.65
N GLU A 6 0.53 -16.90 5.01
CA GLU A 6 0.24 -16.95 3.58
C GLU A 6 -1.11 -16.34 3.22
N GLN A 7 -2.14 -16.59 4.04
CA GLN A 7 -3.44 -15.98 3.87
C GLN A 7 -3.35 -14.45 4.06
N ASN A 8 -2.57 -14.00 5.03
CA ASN A 8 -2.39 -12.58 5.30
C ASN A 8 -1.71 -11.84 4.15
N LYS A 9 -0.70 -12.46 3.52
CA LYS A 9 -0.07 -11.88 2.32
C LYS A 9 -1.07 -11.70 1.19
N SER A 10 -1.84 -12.74 0.88
CA SER A 10 -2.86 -12.70 -0.17
C SER A 10 -3.93 -11.66 0.12
N LEU A 11 -4.33 -11.57 1.37
CA LEU A 11 -5.34 -10.62 1.82
C LEU A 11 -4.90 -9.17 1.60
N VAL A 12 -3.65 -8.84 1.96
CA VAL A 12 -3.10 -7.49 1.78
C VAL A 12 -2.95 -7.17 0.30
N LEU A 13 -2.42 -8.09 -0.50
CA LEU A 13 -2.27 -7.88 -1.95
C LEU A 13 -3.62 -7.61 -2.62
N GLU A 14 -4.63 -8.41 -2.29
CA GLU A 14 -5.97 -8.22 -2.83
C GLU A 14 -6.60 -6.91 -2.36
N ALA A 15 -6.46 -6.59 -1.08
CA ALA A 15 -7.00 -5.36 -0.51
C ALA A 15 -6.42 -4.13 -1.19
N PHE A 16 -5.11 -4.10 -1.37
CA PHE A 16 -4.42 -2.97 -2.01
C PHE A 16 -4.83 -2.83 -3.48
N ASP A 17 -4.93 -3.93 -4.21
CA ASP A 17 -5.38 -3.90 -5.61
C ASP A 17 -6.83 -3.39 -5.71
N THR A 18 -7.70 -3.86 -4.83
CA THR A 18 -9.10 -3.46 -4.80
C THR A 18 -9.28 -1.98 -4.52
N LEU A 19 -8.53 -1.44 -3.55
CA LEU A 19 -8.68 -0.04 -3.16
C LEU A 19 -7.96 0.91 -4.15
N PHE A 20 -6.69 0.66 -4.42
CA PHE A 20 -5.88 1.63 -5.17
C PHE A 20 -6.03 1.51 -6.68
N ASN A 21 -6.15 0.30 -7.20
CA ASN A 21 -6.23 0.05 -8.65
C ASN A 21 -7.67 -0.04 -9.14
N LYS A 22 -8.47 -0.90 -8.53
CA LYS A 22 -9.87 -1.07 -8.94
C LYS A 22 -10.77 0.03 -8.44
N ARG A 23 -10.41 0.69 -7.35
CA ARG A 23 -11.20 1.75 -6.73
C ARG A 23 -12.60 1.28 -6.36
N ASP A 24 -12.73 0.01 -6.00
CA ASP A 24 -13.99 -0.60 -5.57
C ASP A 24 -14.12 -0.46 -4.06
N TYR A 25 -14.71 0.64 -3.63
CA TYR A 25 -14.79 0.98 -2.19
C TYR A 25 -15.73 0.04 -1.43
N ALA A 26 -16.80 -0.43 -2.05
CA ALA A 26 -17.71 -1.37 -1.40
C ALA A 26 -17.00 -2.70 -1.10
N ALA A 27 -16.21 -3.21 -2.05
CA ALA A 27 -15.42 -4.41 -1.86
C ALA A 27 -14.28 -4.19 -0.86
N ALA A 28 -13.59 -3.04 -0.96
CA ALA A 28 -12.49 -2.70 -0.05
C ALA A 28 -12.93 -2.61 1.41
N GLU A 29 -14.15 -2.15 1.65
CA GLU A 29 -14.70 -2.03 3.00
C GLU A 29 -14.68 -3.37 3.74
N LYS A 30 -14.78 -4.48 3.04
CA LYS A 30 -14.73 -5.83 3.62
C LYS A 30 -13.32 -6.22 4.06
N SER A 31 -12.29 -5.57 3.55
CA SER A 31 -10.89 -5.88 3.84
C SER A 31 -10.28 -4.99 4.92
N TRP A 32 -10.83 -3.79 5.14
CA TRP A 32 -10.35 -2.86 6.17
C TRP A 32 -11.29 -2.86 7.37
N SER A 33 -10.71 -2.96 8.57
CA SER A 33 -11.49 -2.91 9.81
C SER A 33 -12.20 -1.56 9.95
N PRO A 34 -13.45 -1.53 10.47
CA PRO A 34 -14.08 -0.27 10.85
C PRO A 34 -13.35 0.44 11.99
N HIS A 35 -12.46 -0.28 12.68
CA HIS A 35 -11.62 0.26 13.76
C HIS A 35 -10.17 0.51 13.31
N TYR A 36 -9.97 0.64 12.02
CA TYR A 36 -8.65 0.79 11.39
C TYR A 36 -7.83 1.93 12.01
N ILE A 37 -6.58 1.62 12.34
CA ILE A 37 -5.64 2.54 13.00
C ILE A 37 -4.58 2.96 11.98
N GLN A 38 -4.50 4.26 11.71
CA GLN A 38 -3.60 4.81 10.69
C GLN A 38 -2.44 5.55 11.33
N HIS A 39 -1.20 5.10 11.05
CA HIS A 39 0.02 5.78 11.50
C HIS A 39 0.72 6.56 10.37
N SER A 40 0.28 6.43 9.12
CA SER A 40 0.89 7.19 8.02
C SER A 40 0.72 8.68 8.24
N ALA A 41 1.81 9.42 8.08
CA ALA A 41 1.77 10.88 8.23
C ALA A 41 1.00 11.58 7.11
N HIS A 42 0.70 10.87 6.04
CA HIS A 42 0.08 11.42 4.82
C HIS A 42 -1.41 11.08 4.69
N ILE A 43 -1.97 10.30 5.60
CA ILE A 43 -3.32 9.77 5.48
C ILE A 43 -4.16 10.17 6.69
N PRO A 44 -5.35 10.77 6.49
CA PRO A 44 -6.25 11.07 7.60
C PRO A 44 -6.68 9.81 8.35
N PRO A 45 -7.14 9.93 9.61
CA PRO A 45 -7.39 8.77 10.45
C PRO A 45 -8.56 7.91 9.99
N GLY A 46 -8.47 6.62 10.34
CA GLY A 46 -9.54 5.65 10.14
C GLY A 46 -9.68 5.15 8.71
N ARG A 47 -10.55 4.18 8.55
CA ARG A 47 -10.87 3.61 7.24
C ARG A 47 -11.43 4.67 6.30
N GLU A 48 -12.30 5.52 6.82
CA GLU A 48 -12.91 6.60 6.04
C GLU A 48 -11.87 7.62 5.57
N GLY A 49 -10.90 7.96 6.41
CA GLY A 49 -9.82 8.87 6.03
C GLY A 49 -9.02 8.35 4.85
N LEU A 50 -8.70 7.06 4.88
CA LEU A 50 -7.99 6.41 3.77
C LEU A 50 -8.84 6.40 2.50
N PHE A 51 -10.09 5.96 2.59
CA PHE A 51 -10.96 5.85 1.42
C PHE A 51 -11.25 7.20 0.79
N ASN A 52 -11.50 8.23 1.61
CA ASN A 52 -11.73 9.59 1.11
C ASN A 52 -10.49 10.15 0.43
N LEU A 53 -9.31 9.88 0.97
CA LEU A 53 -8.05 10.28 0.33
C LEU A 53 -7.94 9.68 -1.07
N VAL A 54 -8.17 8.38 -1.20
CA VAL A 54 -8.08 7.71 -2.51
C VAL A 54 -9.11 8.24 -3.49
N LYS A 55 -10.34 8.52 -3.03
CA LYS A 55 -11.39 9.09 -3.88
C LYS A 55 -10.99 10.43 -4.48
N ASN A 56 -10.15 11.20 -3.79
CA ASN A 56 -9.70 12.52 -4.24
C ASN A 56 -8.41 12.47 -5.06
N LEU A 57 -7.82 11.30 -5.25
CA LEU A 57 -6.64 11.13 -6.09
C LEU A 57 -7.04 10.91 -7.56
N PRO A 58 -6.16 11.27 -8.52
CA PRO A 58 -6.47 11.09 -9.93
C PRO A 58 -6.82 9.64 -10.29
N PRO A 59 -7.65 9.43 -11.31
CA PRO A 59 -7.99 8.06 -11.76
C PRO A 59 -6.81 7.32 -12.36
N THR A 60 -5.71 8.01 -12.64
CA THR A 60 -4.46 7.44 -13.13
C THR A 60 -3.61 6.83 -12.01
N LEU A 61 -4.00 6.97 -10.75
CA LEU A 61 -3.32 6.32 -9.64
C LEU A 61 -3.15 4.83 -9.91
N LYS A 62 -1.91 4.34 -9.71
CA LYS A 62 -1.58 2.93 -9.86
C LYS A 62 -0.71 2.49 -8.71
N TYR A 63 -1.02 1.33 -8.14
CA TYR A 63 -0.19 0.67 -7.13
C TYR A 63 0.41 -0.60 -7.73
N GLU A 64 1.73 -0.75 -7.60
CA GLU A 64 2.47 -1.93 -8.04
C GLU A 64 3.13 -2.58 -6.84
N PRO A 65 2.73 -3.82 -6.46
CA PRO A 65 3.40 -4.54 -5.38
C PRO A 65 4.70 -5.18 -5.87
N GLY A 66 5.70 -5.19 -4.99
CA GLY A 66 6.94 -5.91 -5.18
C GLY A 66 7.04 -7.05 -4.15
N THR A 67 8.10 -7.01 -3.34
CA THR A 67 8.31 -8.00 -2.28
C THR A 67 7.24 -7.90 -1.21
N VAL A 68 6.64 -9.02 -0.85
CA VAL A 68 5.69 -9.12 0.26
C VAL A 68 6.14 -10.22 1.21
N LEU A 69 6.19 -9.89 2.50
CA LEU A 69 6.62 -10.80 3.56
C LEU A 69 5.60 -10.76 4.68
N ALA A 70 5.45 -11.89 5.38
CA ALA A 70 4.55 -11.95 6.52
C ALA A 70 5.15 -12.80 7.63
N GLU A 71 4.97 -12.34 8.86
CA GLU A 71 5.32 -13.08 10.07
C GLU A 71 4.24 -12.82 11.10
N GLY A 72 3.63 -13.89 11.61
CA GLY A 72 2.50 -13.75 12.53
C GLY A 72 1.36 -12.99 11.87
N ASP A 73 0.89 -11.94 12.54
CA ASP A 73 -0.21 -11.09 12.06
C ASP A 73 0.26 -9.84 11.32
N VAL A 74 1.56 -9.72 11.02
CA VAL A 74 2.15 -8.57 10.36
C VAL A 74 2.57 -8.92 8.94
N VAL A 75 2.24 -8.03 7.99
CA VAL A 75 2.62 -8.12 6.59
C VAL A 75 3.39 -6.85 6.21
N ILE A 76 4.50 -7.02 5.51
CA ILE A 76 5.26 -5.89 4.95
C ILE A 76 5.26 -6.05 3.43
N ILE A 77 4.94 -4.97 2.73
CA ILE A 77 4.91 -4.96 1.27
C ILE A 77 5.70 -3.77 0.75
N HIS A 78 6.64 -4.04 -0.16
CA HIS A 78 7.41 -3.02 -0.86
C HIS A 78 6.71 -2.75 -2.17
N GLY A 79 6.33 -1.50 -2.43
CA GLY A 79 5.51 -1.16 -3.58
C GLY A 79 5.79 0.22 -4.15
N ARG A 80 5.18 0.48 -5.29
CA ARG A 80 5.27 1.78 -5.98
C ARG A 80 3.87 2.35 -6.18
N PHE A 81 3.70 3.61 -5.79
CA PHE A 81 2.53 4.40 -6.14
C PHE A 81 2.91 5.38 -7.24
N SER A 82 2.17 5.38 -8.33
CA SER A 82 2.41 6.24 -9.50
C SER A 82 1.10 6.81 -10.03
N GLY A 83 1.19 7.79 -10.93
CA GLY A 83 0.04 8.34 -11.63
C GLY A 83 -0.82 9.31 -10.82
N PHE A 84 -0.39 9.70 -9.61
CA PHE A 84 -1.14 10.62 -8.75
C PHE A 84 -0.47 11.98 -8.59
N GLN A 85 0.81 12.07 -8.97
CA GLN A 85 1.60 13.30 -8.92
C GLN A 85 2.83 13.11 -9.83
N PRO A 86 3.63 14.16 -10.13
CA PRO A 86 4.78 14.03 -11.02
C PRO A 86 5.83 13.02 -10.54
N THR A 87 6.08 12.95 -9.24
CA THR A 87 7.06 12.03 -8.66
C THR A 87 6.35 10.81 -8.07
N ASN A 88 6.83 9.61 -8.43
CA ASN A 88 6.32 8.37 -7.83
C ASN A 88 6.79 8.24 -6.38
N TRP A 89 6.05 7.48 -5.59
CA TRP A 89 6.46 7.09 -4.24
C TRP A 89 6.83 5.61 -4.20
N ILE A 90 7.94 5.31 -3.55
CA ILE A 90 8.30 3.95 -3.15
C ILE A 90 7.93 3.82 -1.68
N ALA A 91 7.18 2.78 -1.37
CA ALA A 91 6.62 2.61 -0.04
C ALA A 91 7.00 1.26 0.54
N ALA A 92 7.33 1.26 1.83
CA ALA A 92 7.29 0.05 2.65
C ALA A 92 6.06 0.18 3.54
N ASP A 93 5.01 -0.56 3.22
CA ASP A 93 3.77 -0.55 3.99
C ASP A 93 3.77 -1.72 4.96
N ILE A 94 3.44 -1.46 6.21
CA ILE A 94 3.40 -2.45 7.28
C ILE A 94 1.96 -2.53 7.76
N LEU A 95 1.38 -3.73 7.69
CA LEU A 95 -0.03 -3.96 8.04
C LEU A 95 -0.11 -5.00 9.15
N ARG A 96 -0.96 -4.74 10.15
CA ARG A 96 -1.34 -5.74 11.14
C ARG A 96 -2.73 -6.23 10.82
N ILE A 97 -2.87 -7.55 10.76
CA ILE A 97 -4.11 -8.23 10.40
C ILE A 97 -4.77 -8.76 11.68
N LYS A 98 -6.09 -8.59 11.78
CA LYS A 98 -6.86 -9.21 12.87
C LYS A 98 -8.20 -9.69 12.31
N ASP A 99 -8.54 -10.93 12.61
CA ASP A 99 -9.81 -11.54 12.17
C ASP A 99 -10.03 -11.41 10.66
N GLY A 100 -8.95 -11.54 9.88
CA GLY A 100 -9.03 -11.53 8.41
C GLY A 100 -9.16 -10.17 7.78
N VAL A 101 -8.96 -9.08 8.52
CA VAL A 101 -9.03 -7.71 8.00
C VAL A 101 -7.82 -6.89 8.40
N LEU A 102 -7.53 -5.84 7.63
CA LEU A 102 -6.46 -4.90 7.92
C LEU A 102 -6.90 -4.01 9.09
N LEU A 103 -6.19 -4.11 10.20
CA LEU A 103 -6.53 -3.37 11.43
C LEU A 103 -5.65 -2.14 11.65
N GLU A 104 -4.37 -2.22 11.31
CA GLU A 104 -3.41 -1.18 11.64
C GLU A 104 -2.35 -1.06 10.56
N HIS A 105 -1.91 0.17 10.27
CA HIS A 105 -1.00 0.46 9.17
C HIS A 105 0.06 1.47 9.58
N TRP A 106 1.30 1.16 9.23
CA TRP A 106 2.45 2.07 9.25
C TRP A 106 3.03 2.12 7.85
N ASP A 107 3.73 3.19 7.51
CA ASP A 107 4.48 3.22 6.26
C ASP A 107 5.76 4.02 6.37
N VAL A 108 6.65 3.77 5.42
CA VAL A 108 7.83 4.58 5.13
C VAL A 108 7.76 4.89 3.65
N LEU A 109 7.71 6.17 3.32
CA LEU A 109 7.57 6.65 1.96
C LEU A 109 8.81 7.43 1.54
N GLN A 110 9.20 7.25 0.27
CA GLN A 110 10.30 8.01 -0.31
C GLN A 110 9.99 8.32 -1.77
N ASP A 111 10.32 9.52 -2.20
CA ASP A 111 10.23 9.88 -3.61
C ASP A 111 11.14 8.97 -4.43
N GLU A 112 10.63 8.48 -5.56
CA GLU A 112 11.42 7.62 -6.43
C GLU A 112 12.45 8.43 -7.20
N ALA A 113 13.73 8.10 -7.03
CA ALA A 113 14.82 8.74 -7.76
C ALA A 113 14.83 8.30 -9.22
N THR A 114 15.10 9.26 -10.11
CA THR A 114 15.36 8.95 -11.51
C THR A 114 16.75 8.29 -11.64
N LYS A 115 17.07 7.77 -12.82
CA LYS A 115 18.36 7.15 -13.08
C LYS A 115 19.51 8.13 -12.80
N SER A 116 19.35 9.38 -13.22
CA SER A 116 20.39 10.40 -13.01
C SER A 116 20.53 10.82 -11.55
N GLU A 117 19.47 10.69 -10.76
CA GLU A 117 19.49 11.02 -9.33
C GLU A 117 19.97 9.87 -8.46
N SER A 118 19.83 8.64 -8.93
CA SER A 118 20.21 7.46 -8.16
C SER A 118 21.71 7.30 -8.13
N LYS A 119 22.30 7.48 -6.97
CA LYS A 119 23.76 7.42 -6.80
C LYS A 119 24.33 6.04 -7.08
N SER A 120 23.57 4.98 -6.85
CA SER A 120 24.00 3.62 -7.14
C SER A 120 23.87 3.27 -8.62
N GLY A 121 23.13 4.07 -9.39
CA GLY A 121 22.77 3.75 -10.78
C GLY A 121 21.75 2.62 -10.91
N LEU A 122 21.13 2.21 -9.78
CA LEU A 122 20.14 1.14 -9.74
C LEU A 122 18.79 1.68 -9.29
N PRO A 123 17.67 1.08 -9.76
CA PRO A 123 16.34 1.55 -9.40
C PRO A 123 16.00 1.23 -7.94
N MET A 124 15.15 2.05 -7.35
CA MET A 124 14.65 1.84 -6.00
C MET A 124 13.60 0.74 -5.95
N PHE A 125 12.97 0.42 -7.08
CA PHE A 125 11.90 -0.56 -7.18
C PHE A 125 12.01 -1.28 -8.51
N GLY A 126 11.87 -2.62 -8.49
CA GLY A 126 12.02 -3.43 -9.69
C GLY A 126 13.44 -3.46 -10.20
N GLU A 127 13.60 -3.80 -11.47
CA GLU A 127 14.90 -3.94 -12.12
C GLU A 127 15.20 -2.82 -13.12
N LYS A 128 14.22 -1.97 -13.40
CA LYS A 128 14.34 -0.92 -14.43
C LYS A 128 13.80 0.40 -13.89
N PHE A 129 14.45 1.49 -14.29
CA PHE A 129 13.92 2.81 -14.01
C PHE A 129 12.65 3.06 -14.82
N MET A 130 11.68 3.73 -14.20
CA MET A 130 10.50 4.21 -14.91
C MET A 130 10.86 5.40 -15.78
N LYS A 131 10.20 5.47 -16.94
CA LYS A 131 10.35 6.61 -17.83
C LYS A 131 9.56 7.81 -17.37
#